data_b2b79db575d035ad307ad124887b717b
#
_entry.id   b2b79db575d035ad307ad124887b717b
#
_cell.length_a   1.000
_cell.length_b   1.000
_cell.length_c   1.000
_cell.angle_alpha   90.00
_cell.angle_beta   90.00
_cell.angle_gamma   90.00
#
_symmetry.space_group_name_H-M   'P 1'
#
loop_
_entity.id
_entity.type
_entity.pdbx_description
1 polymer ?
#
loop_
_entity_poly.entity_id
_entity_poly.type
_entity_poly.pdbx_seq_one_letter_code
_entity_poly.pdbx_strand_id
1 'polypeptide(L)'
;MESQPTFRVVQSLDDLVKAYIVRGIVFVGEQEVSYREEVDEHEHAAVHILGEIDGEPIAAARIRLLGPWAKLERMAVRRQYRRRGYGSALLRFALDEARRRGFSKFKLHAQTAAEAFYAKHGFQAQGDIFLEANIEHRLMVREQ
;
A
#
# COMPACT_ATOMS: atom_id res chain seq x y z
N MET A 1 22.23 -12.67 12.38
CA MET A 1 21.27 -12.80 11.28
C MET A 1 20.21 -11.73 11.42
N GLU A 2 19.94 -11.00 10.35
CA GLU A 2 18.91 -9.97 10.40
C GLU A 2 17.53 -10.60 10.43
N SER A 3 16.65 -10.01 11.25
CA SER A 3 15.26 -10.43 11.27
C SER A 3 14.57 -10.00 9.98
N GLN A 4 13.64 -10.82 9.53
CA GLN A 4 12.82 -10.54 8.35
C GLN A 4 11.48 -9.95 8.77
N PRO A 5 10.86 -9.16 7.90
CA PRO A 5 9.54 -8.62 8.20
C PRO A 5 8.48 -9.72 8.18
N THR A 6 7.48 -9.53 9.01
CA THR A 6 6.25 -10.32 8.95
C THR A 6 5.11 -9.39 8.55
N PHE A 7 4.19 -9.92 7.75
CA PHE A 7 3.03 -9.16 7.26
C PHE A 7 1.77 -9.81 7.77
N ARG A 8 0.80 -9.00 8.14
CA ARG A 8 -0.51 -9.51 8.53
C ARG A 8 -1.62 -8.49 8.27
N VAL A 9 -2.84 -9.00 8.19
CA VAL A 9 -4.02 -8.14 8.15
C VAL A 9 -4.25 -7.59 9.55
N VAL A 10 -4.51 -6.30 9.64
CA VAL A 10 -4.78 -5.61 10.89
C VAL A 10 -6.08 -6.15 11.50
N GLN A 11 -6.03 -6.61 12.75
CA GLN A 11 -7.19 -7.13 13.47
C GLN A 11 -7.36 -6.53 14.87
N SER A 12 -6.48 -5.62 15.26
CA SER A 12 -6.52 -4.99 16.57
C SER A 12 -6.29 -3.51 16.45
N LEU A 13 -6.65 -2.77 17.49
CA LEU A 13 -6.36 -1.34 17.52
C LEU A 13 -4.85 -1.11 17.53
N ASP A 14 -4.09 -1.93 18.24
CA ASP A 14 -2.63 -1.79 18.28
C ASP A 14 -2.02 -1.92 16.88
N ASP A 15 -2.45 -2.92 16.12
CA ASP A 15 -2.00 -3.09 14.75
C ASP A 15 -2.37 -1.89 13.88
N LEU A 16 -3.58 -1.37 14.06
CA LEU A 16 -4.04 -0.23 13.27
C LEU A 16 -3.20 1.02 13.58
N VAL A 17 -2.90 1.24 14.85
CA VAL A 17 -2.04 2.35 15.26
C VAL A 17 -0.66 2.22 14.59
N LYS A 18 -0.10 1.02 14.60
CA LYS A 18 1.20 0.76 13.95
C LYS A 18 1.15 1.06 12.45
N ALA A 19 0.08 0.64 11.77
CA ALA A 19 -0.09 0.92 10.34
C ALA A 19 -0.17 2.43 10.09
N TYR A 20 -0.93 3.16 10.91
CA TYR A 20 -1.03 4.61 10.75
C TYR A 20 0.28 5.32 11.05
N ILE A 21 1.11 4.79 11.95
CA ILE A 21 2.43 5.38 12.19
C ILE A 21 3.28 5.31 10.93
N VAL A 22 3.29 4.16 10.24
CA VAL A 22 4.02 4.04 8.97
C VAL A 22 3.49 5.03 7.94
N ARG A 23 2.18 5.10 7.78
CA ARG A 23 1.54 5.99 6.82
C ARG A 23 1.83 7.45 7.14
N GLY A 24 1.78 7.81 8.42
CA GLY A 24 2.08 9.17 8.84
C GLY A 24 3.52 9.56 8.55
N ILE A 25 4.47 8.67 8.83
CA ILE A 25 5.89 8.93 8.56
C ILE A 25 6.13 9.12 7.06
N VAL A 26 5.58 8.23 6.23
CA VAL A 26 5.84 8.25 4.79
C VAL A 26 5.04 9.33 4.08
N PHE A 27 3.72 9.36 4.28
CA PHE A 27 2.88 10.26 3.48
C PHE A 27 2.83 11.67 4.06
N VAL A 28 2.65 11.81 5.35
CA VAL A 28 2.56 13.14 5.97
C VAL A 28 3.96 13.70 6.17
N GLY A 29 4.86 12.93 6.74
CA GLY A 29 6.21 13.40 7.05
C GLY A 29 7.09 13.57 5.83
N GLU A 30 7.26 12.50 5.03
CA GLU A 30 8.15 12.54 3.87
C GLU A 30 7.55 13.27 2.68
N GLN A 31 6.29 12.95 2.33
CA GLN A 31 5.67 13.45 1.10
C GLN A 31 4.82 14.68 1.31
N GLU A 32 4.71 15.14 2.55
CA GLU A 32 4.00 16.38 2.91
C GLU A 32 2.53 16.37 2.49
N VAL A 33 1.91 15.19 2.51
CA VAL A 33 0.47 15.06 2.28
C VAL A 33 -0.25 15.51 3.55
N SER A 34 -1.33 16.28 3.41
CA SER A 34 -2.07 16.75 4.57
C SER A 34 -2.78 15.60 5.28
N TYR A 35 -3.04 15.76 6.56
CA TYR A 35 -3.81 14.77 7.32
C TYR A 35 -5.16 14.49 6.64
N ARG A 36 -5.83 15.53 6.18
CA ARG A 36 -7.17 15.42 5.59
C ARG A 36 -7.18 14.59 4.31
N GLU A 37 -6.07 14.60 3.58
CA GLU A 37 -5.95 13.83 2.35
C GLU A 37 -5.47 12.40 2.64
N GLU A 38 -4.63 12.23 3.65
CA GLU A 38 -4.04 10.93 3.95
C GLU A 38 -5.03 10.00 4.67
N VAL A 39 -5.71 10.53 5.69
CA VAL A 39 -6.75 9.78 6.41
C VAL A 39 -8.10 10.21 5.86
N ASP A 40 -8.83 9.27 5.28
CA ASP A 40 -10.07 9.59 4.58
C ASP A 40 -11.27 8.78 5.11
N GLU A 41 -12.40 8.91 4.44
CA GLU A 41 -13.65 8.26 4.84
C GLU A 41 -13.64 6.74 4.66
N HIS A 42 -12.63 6.19 3.98
CA HIS A 42 -12.57 4.77 3.65
C HIS A 42 -11.81 3.91 4.67
N GLU A 43 -11.27 4.54 5.72
CA GLU A 43 -10.43 3.80 6.67
C GLU A 43 -11.19 2.69 7.39
N HIS A 44 -12.44 2.95 7.74
CA HIS A 44 -13.23 1.99 8.53
C HIS A 44 -13.53 0.72 7.75
N ALA A 45 -13.85 0.85 6.46
CA ALA A 45 -14.28 -0.31 5.65
C ALA A 45 -13.11 -1.01 4.96
N ALA A 46 -11.93 -0.41 4.94
CA ALA A 46 -10.79 -0.95 4.21
C ALA A 46 -10.15 -2.12 4.95
N VAL A 47 -9.44 -2.95 4.19
CA VAL A 47 -8.57 -3.97 4.76
C VAL A 47 -7.20 -3.33 4.93
N HIS A 48 -6.70 -3.29 6.16
CA HIS A 48 -5.39 -2.72 6.45
C HIS A 48 -4.37 -3.82 6.64
N ILE A 49 -3.16 -3.59 6.12
CA ILE A 49 -2.05 -4.53 6.20
C ILE A 49 -0.89 -3.84 6.91
N LEU A 50 -0.26 -4.59 7.79
CA LEU A 50 0.90 -4.12 8.56
C LEU A 50 2.08 -5.04 8.29
N GLY A 51 3.24 -4.44 8.09
CA GLY A 51 4.51 -5.15 8.08
C GLY A 51 5.36 -4.67 9.23
N GLU A 52 5.98 -5.60 9.96
CA GLU A 52 6.84 -5.22 11.08
C GLU A 52 8.05 -6.14 11.20
N ILE A 53 9.08 -5.62 11.84
CA ILE A 53 10.29 -6.39 12.18
C ILE A 53 10.46 -6.28 13.70
N ASP A 54 10.41 -7.42 14.38
CA ASP A 54 10.60 -7.46 15.85
C ASP A 54 9.71 -6.45 16.57
N GLY A 55 8.46 -6.32 16.12
CA GLY A 55 7.49 -5.42 16.74
C GLY A 55 7.55 -3.98 16.25
N GLU A 56 8.56 -3.62 15.45
CA GLU A 56 8.66 -2.27 14.91
C GLU A 56 7.89 -2.17 13.59
N PRO A 57 6.91 -1.25 13.48
CA PRO A 57 6.16 -1.11 12.23
C PRO A 57 7.04 -0.51 11.14
N ILE A 58 7.14 -1.20 10.00
CA ILE A 58 8.01 -0.76 8.93
C ILE A 58 7.28 -0.57 7.60
N ALA A 59 6.11 -1.16 7.44
CA ALA A 59 5.38 -1.11 6.17
C ALA A 59 3.88 -1.15 6.42
N ALA A 60 3.13 -0.57 5.49
CA ALA A 60 1.68 -0.58 5.57
C ALA A 60 1.07 -0.57 4.18
N ALA A 61 -0.16 -1.04 4.07
CA ALA A 61 -0.96 -0.96 2.85
C ALA A 61 -2.43 -0.97 3.22
N ARG A 62 -3.25 -0.51 2.28
CA ARG A 62 -4.70 -0.53 2.44
C ARG A 62 -5.31 -1.11 1.18
N ILE A 63 -6.31 -1.98 1.32
CA ILE A 63 -7.06 -2.52 0.19
C ILE A 63 -8.52 -2.10 0.32
N ARG A 64 -9.06 -1.52 -0.74
CA ARG A 64 -10.49 -1.24 -0.83
C ARG A 64 -11.11 -2.21 -1.82
N LEU A 65 -12.21 -2.84 -1.43
CA LEU A 65 -12.89 -3.81 -2.29
C LEU A 65 -14.04 -3.10 -2.98
N LEU A 66 -13.91 -2.86 -4.29
CA LEU A 66 -14.79 -2.01 -5.07
C LEU A 66 -15.36 -2.78 -6.27
N GLY A 67 -16.58 -3.33 -6.12
CA GLY A 67 -17.17 -4.15 -7.17
C GLY A 67 -16.28 -5.34 -7.49
N PRO A 68 -15.86 -5.53 -8.75
CA PRO A 68 -14.96 -6.64 -9.08
C PRO A 68 -13.48 -6.34 -8.80
N TRP A 69 -13.15 -5.13 -8.34
CA TRP A 69 -11.77 -4.69 -8.18
C TRP A 69 -11.32 -4.65 -6.74
N ALA A 70 -10.11 -5.11 -6.50
CA ALA A 70 -9.39 -4.82 -5.27
C ALA A 70 -8.45 -3.64 -5.58
N LYS A 71 -8.69 -2.51 -4.95
CA LYS A 71 -7.85 -1.32 -5.15
C LYS A 71 -6.83 -1.24 -4.03
N LEU A 72 -5.55 -1.30 -4.42
CA LEU A 72 -4.44 -1.21 -3.48
C LEU A 72 -4.07 0.26 -3.28
N GLU A 73 -3.96 0.67 -2.02
CA GLU A 73 -3.73 2.06 -1.67
C GLU A 73 -2.79 2.17 -0.49
N ARG A 74 -2.23 3.35 -0.30
CA ARG A 74 -1.41 3.67 0.88
C ARG A 74 -0.27 2.68 1.10
N MET A 75 0.33 2.20 0.02
CA MET A 75 1.47 1.29 0.12
C MET A 75 2.71 2.08 0.51
N ALA A 76 3.33 1.71 1.60
CA ALA A 76 4.45 2.46 2.14
C ALA A 76 5.44 1.55 2.85
N VAL A 77 6.72 1.83 2.66
CA VAL A 77 7.82 1.24 3.43
C VAL A 77 8.65 2.40 3.96
N ARG A 78 8.93 2.41 5.25
CA ARG A 78 9.72 3.48 5.86
C ARG A 78 11.11 3.55 5.22
N ARG A 79 11.66 4.75 5.08
CA ARG A 79 12.88 5.02 4.31
C ARG A 79 14.06 4.10 4.67
N GLN A 80 14.30 3.90 5.95
CA GLN A 80 15.46 3.12 6.39
C GLN A 80 15.34 1.63 6.11
N TYR A 81 14.15 1.18 5.68
CA TYR A 81 13.91 -0.23 5.36
C TYR A 81 13.76 -0.48 3.86
N ARG A 82 13.95 0.55 3.04
CA ARG A 82 13.82 0.42 1.58
C ARG A 82 15.02 -0.26 0.97
N ARG A 83 14.88 -0.69 -0.30
CA ARG A 83 15.92 -1.36 -1.09
C ARG A 83 16.33 -2.71 -0.52
N ARG A 84 15.41 -3.38 0.15
CA ARG A 84 15.63 -4.71 0.73
C ARG A 84 14.60 -5.72 0.24
N GLY A 85 13.76 -5.33 -0.74
CA GLY A 85 12.72 -6.21 -1.26
C GLY A 85 11.43 -6.22 -0.43
N TYR A 86 11.32 -5.38 0.59
CA TYR A 86 10.13 -5.38 1.47
C TYR A 86 8.91 -4.82 0.78
N GLY A 87 9.07 -3.86 -0.15
CA GLY A 87 7.96 -3.34 -0.93
C GLY A 87 7.36 -4.42 -1.81
N SER A 88 8.20 -5.26 -2.44
CA SER A 88 7.72 -6.39 -3.24
C SER A 88 7.00 -7.42 -2.36
N ALA A 89 7.54 -7.70 -1.18
CA ALA A 89 6.90 -8.64 -0.25
C ALA A 89 5.54 -8.12 0.22
N LEU A 90 5.46 -6.83 0.51
CA LEU A 90 4.20 -6.18 0.90
C LEU A 90 3.17 -6.29 -0.22
N LEU A 91 3.57 -5.99 -1.46
CA LEU A 91 2.67 -6.06 -2.61
C LEU A 91 2.17 -7.48 -2.82
N ARG A 92 3.06 -8.48 -2.77
CA ARG A 92 2.66 -9.87 -2.91
C ARG A 92 1.68 -10.28 -1.81
N PHE A 93 1.93 -9.87 -0.58
CA PHE A 93 1.03 -10.17 0.53
C PHE A 93 -0.36 -9.57 0.27
N ALA A 94 -0.41 -8.30 -0.17
CA ALA A 94 -1.67 -7.63 -0.46
C ALA A 94 -2.44 -8.32 -1.59
N LEU A 95 -1.74 -8.71 -2.67
CA LEU A 95 -2.38 -9.42 -3.77
C LEU A 95 -2.92 -10.77 -3.32
N ASP A 96 -2.14 -11.51 -2.52
CA ASP A 96 -2.57 -12.82 -2.02
C ASP A 96 -3.77 -12.67 -1.10
N GLU A 97 -3.80 -11.65 -0.27
CA GLU A 97 -4.96 -11.40 0.61
C GLU A 97 -6.21 -11.08 -0.21
N ALA A 98 -6.08 -10.26 -1.25
CA ALA A 98 -7.20 -9.95 -2.13
C ALA A 98 -7.70 -11.20 -2.86
N ARG A 99 -6.78 -12.04 -3.33
CA ARG A 99 -7.14 -13.31 -3.98
C ARG A 99 -7.88 -14.23 -3.02
N ARG A 100 -7.40 -14.31 -1.78
CA ARG A 100 -8.05 -15.13 -0.75
C ARG A 100 -9.48 -14.68 -0.50
N ARG A 101 -9.76 -13.40 -0.74
CA ARG A 101 -11.11 -12.83 -0.61
C ARG A 101 -11.92 -12.92 -1.90
N GLY A 102 -11.39 -13.59 -2.92
CA GLY A 102 -12.11 -13.86 -4.16
C GLY A 102 -11.87 -12.88 -5.29
N PHE A 103 -10.87 -12.02 -5.19
CA PHE A 103 -10.60 -11.01 -6.20
C PHE A 103 -9.46 -11.45 -7.12
N SER A 104 -9.62 -11.17 -8.43
CA SER A 104 -8.59 -11.42 -9.43
C SER A 104 -8.32 -10.21 -10.31
N LYS A 105 -8.98 -9.08 -10.01
CA LYS A 105 -8.77 -7.81 -10.71
C LYS A 105 -8.24 -6.80 -9.71
N PHE A 106 -7.08 -6.25 -10.01
CA PHE A 106 -6.37 -5.36 -9.10
C PHE A 106 -6.10 -4.04 -9.80
N LYS A 107 -6.27 -2.94 -9.09
CA LYS A 107 -5.92 -1.63 -9.62
C LYS A 107 -5.31 -0.78 -8.51
N LEU A 108 -4.58 0.23 -8.92
CA LEU A 108 -4.01 1.20 -8.01
C LEU A 108 -3.71 2.50 -8.75
N HIS A 109 -3.57 3.57 -7.98
CA HIS A 109 -3.07 4.84 -8.50
C HIS A 109 -1.60 4.92 -8.12
N ALA A 110 -0.72 4.64 -9.08
CA ALA A 110 0.72 4.63 -8.84
C ALA A 110 1.26 6.04 -8.97
N GLN A 111 2.07 6.46 -7.99
CA GLN A 111 2.89 7.64 -8.20
C GLN A 111 3.81 7.34 -9.39
N THR A 112 3.99 8.32 -10.27
CA THR A 112 4.74 8.07 -11.52
C THR A 112 6.14 7.57 -11.24
N ALA A 113 6.76 8.00 -10.16
CA ALA A 113 8.08 7.52 -9.76
C ALA A 113 8.10 6.02 -9.42
N ALA A 114 6.94 5.43 -9.13
CA ALA A 114 6.84 4.02 -8.75
C ALA A 114 6.28 3.13 -9.87
N GLU A 115 6.00 3.68 -11.05
CA GLU A 115 5.39 2.89 -12.14
C GLU A 115 6.24 1.67 -12.51
N ALA A 116 7.56 1.84 -12.59
CA ALA A 116 8.44 0.73 -12.95
C ALA A 116 8.37 -0.41 -11.92
N PHE A 117 8.24 -0.07 -10.64
CA PHE A 117 8.08 -1.07 -9.59
C PHE A 117 6.82 -1.90 -9.80
N TYR A 118 5.69 -1.24 -10.06
CA TYR A 118 4.42 -1.95 -10.25
C TYR A 118 4.42 -2.71 -11.58
N ALA A 119 5.06 -2.17 -12.62
CA ALA A 119 5.16 -2.87 -13.90
C ALA A 119 5.87 -4.21 -13.75
N LYS A 120 6.91 -4.27 -12.93
CA LYS A 120 7.62 -5.51 -12.65
C LYS A 120 6.70 -6.56 -12.00
N HIS A 121 5.64 -6.11 -11.36
CA HIS A 121 4.68 -7.00 -10.70
C HIS A 121 3.42 -7.22 -11.53
N GLY A 122 3.51 -7.00 -12.84
CA GLY A 122 2.43 -7.34 -13.75
C GLY A 122 1.36 -6.28 -13.94
N PHE A 123 1.56 -5.10 -13.39
CA PHE A 123 0.61 -4.00 -13.56
C PHE A 123 0.92 -3.23 -14.86
N GLN A 124 -0.13 -2.76 -15.54
CA GLN A 124 -0.02 -1.99 -16.75
C GLN A 124 -0.67 -0.63 -16.56
N ALA A 125 0.04 0.42 -16.97
CA ALA A 125 -0.48 1.78 -16.89
C ALA A 125 -1.60 1.98 -17.90
N GLN A 126 -2.63 2.72 -17.49
CA GLN A 126 -3.77 3.07 -18.33
C GLN A 126 -4.11 4.54 -18.15
N GLY A 127 -4.34 5.23 -19.27
CA GLY A 127 -4.78 6.61 -19.26
C GLY A 127 -3.67 7.60 -18.97
N ASP A 128 -4.09 8.84 -18.75
CA ASP A 128 -3.17 9.96 -18.61
C ASP A 128 -2.72 10.13 -17.15
N ILE A 129 -1.63 10.86 -16.99
CA ILE A 129 -1.15 11.27 -15.67
C ILE A 129 -2.17 12.23 -15.05
N PHE A 130 -2.45 12.07 -13.77
CA PHE A 130 -3.32 12.97 -13.01
C PHE A 130 -2.67 13.31 -11.67
N LEU A 131 -3.16 14.36 -11.04
CA LEU A 131 -2.67 14.77 -9.72
C LEU A 131 -3.56 14.22 -8.63
N GLU A 132 -2.94 13.65 -7.60
CA GLU A 132 -3.64 13.18 -6.41
C GLU A 132 -2.75 13.56 -5.23
N ALA A 133 -3.30 14.28 -4.25
CA ALA A 133 -2.51 14.87 -3.15
C ALA A 133 -1.31 15.67 -3.69
N ASN A 134 -1.52 16.34 -4.81
CA ASN A 134 -0.53 17.18 -5.48
C ASN A 134 0.71 16.43 -6.00
N ILE A 135 0.60 15.13 -6.17
CA ILE A 135 1.65 14.26 -6.68
C ILE A 135 1.15 13.61 -7.97
N GLU A 136 2.01 13.49 -8.97
CA GLU A 136 1.64 12.85 -10.24
C GLU A 136 1.40 11.36 -10.05
N HIS A 137 0.27 10.89 -10.55
CA HIS A 137 -0.14 9.49 -10.49
C HIS A 137 -0.62 9.01 -11.85
N ARG A 138 -0.66 7.68 -12.00
CA ARG A 138 -1.29 7.04 -13.15
C ARG A 138 -2.03 5.80 -12.68
N LEU A 139 -3.20 5.57 -13.25
CA LEU A 139 -3.93 4.32 -13.00
C LEU A 139 -3.13 3.15 -13.55
N MET A 140 -2.95 2.12 -12.74
CA MET A 140 -2.33 0.88 -13.19
C MET A 140 -3.25 -0.28 -12.82
N VAL A 141 -3.34 -1.27 -13.71
CA VAL A 141 -4.23 -2.41 -13.51
C VAL A 141 -3.49 -3.72 -13.76
N ARG A 142 -3.96 -4.75 -13.07
CA ARG A 142 -3.50 -6.12 -13.27
C ARG A 142 -4.72 -7.04 -13.15
N GLU A 143 -4.93 -7.89 -14.13
CA GLU A 143 -5.99 -8.90 -14.05
C GLU A 143 -5.35 -10.26 -13.94
N GLN A 144 -5.87 -11.04 -13.01
CA GLN A 144 -5.45 -12.37 -12.70
C GLN A 144 -4.36 -12.45 -11.64
#